data_14ba52aafd59c88a86c100ce2ddfee79
#
_entry.id   14ba52aafd59c88a86c100ce2ddfee79
#
_cell.length_a   1.000
_cell.length_b   1.000
_cell.length_c   1.000
_cell.angle_alpha   90.00
_cell.angle_beta   90.00
_cell.angle_gamma   90.00
#
_symmetry.space_group_name_H-M   'P 1'
#
loop_
_entity.id
_entity.type
_entity.pdbx_description
1 polymer ?
#
loop_
_entity_poly.entity_id
_entity_poly.type
_entity_poly.pdbx_seq_one_letter_code
_entity_poly.pdbx_strand_id
1 'polypeptide(L)'
;MSHNDIVILEHTAVGLVLAYAFGYERKLRGAPAGERTFAIIGAAAALMTAVVAKSSPQAVAGIITGIGFIGAGVVLHADGTMVRGITTAASIYAAAVLGVVAGYGYLLDATIVTAGMVLLAESKHAAIFKWLDPGTLAHRFQPDSDHLDPTAEIAHEPAPPPERDA
;
A
#
# COMPACT_ATOMS: atom_id res chain seq x y z
N MET A 1 15.89 -34.77 5.81
CA MET A 1 14.89 -33.72 5.91
C MET A 1 13.65 -34.35 6.53
N SER A 2 13.15 -33.78 7.60
CA SER A 2 11.90 -34.21 8.23
C SER A 2 10.72 -33.80 7.32
N HIS A 3 9.59 -34.51 7.42
CA HIS A 3 8.36 -34.15 6.74
C HIS A 3 7.94 -32.67 7.08
N ASN A 4 8.13 -32.30 8.34
CA ASN A 4 7.87 -30.90 8.77
C ASN A 4 8.76 -29.88 8.07
N ASP A 5 10.04 -30.20 7.80
CA ASP A 5 10.96 -29.29 7.12
C ASP A 5 10.49 -29.03 5.68
N ILE A 6 9.98 -30.06 5.00
CA ILE A 6 9.44 -29.96 3.64
C ILE A 6 8.22 -29.04 3.62
N VAL A 7 7.30 -29.22 4.56
CA VAL A 7 6.08 -28.38 4.66
C VAL A 7 6.44 -26.91 4.95
N ILE A 8 7.38 -26.66 5.85
CA ILE A 8 7.84 -25.30 6.15
C ILE A 8 8.45 -24.64 4.90
N LEU A 9 9.27 -25.38 4.16
CA LEU A 9 9.89 -24.88 2.93
C LEU A 9 8.85 -24.61 1.83
N GLU A 10 7.86 -25.49 1.69
CA GLU A 10 6.75 -25.32 0.74
C GLU A 10 5.97 -24.02 1.05
N HIS A 11 5.52 -23.84 2.30
CA HIS A 11 4.80 -22.66 2.72
C HIS A 11 5.62 -21.38 2.52
N THR A 12 6.92 -21.44 2.84
CA THR A 12 7.85 -20.32 2.64
C THR A 12 8.02 -20.01 1.16
N ALA A 13 8.19 -21.03 0.31
CA ALA A 13 8.34 -20.85 -1.12
C ALA A 13 7.08 -20.24 -1.75
N VAL A 14 5.89 -20.69 -1.35
CA VAL A 14 4.63 -20.11 -1.81
C VAL A 14 4.51 -18.66 -1.37
N GLY A 15 4.79 -18.35 -0.10
CA GLY A 15 4.76 -16.96 0.40
C GLY A 15 5.73 -16.05 -0.36
N LEU A 16 6.94 -16.55 -0.69
CA LEU A 16 7.92 -15.85 -1.51
C LEU A 16 7.38 -15.57 -2.91
N VAL A 17 6.87 -16.60 -3.60
CA VAL A 17 6.42 -16.51 -5.00
C VAL A 17 5.22 -15.58 -5.13
N LEU A 18 4.23 -15.70 -4.24
CA LEU A 18 3.03 -14.85 -4.27
C LEU A 18 3.38 -13.38 -4.00
N ALA A 19 4.21 -13.12 -3.00
CA ALA A 19 4.67 -11.78 -2.70
C ALA A 19 5.56 -11.21 -3.82
N TYR A 20 6.42 -12.04 -4.45
CA TYR A 20 7.19 -11.64 -5.63
C TYR A 20 6.28 -11.25 -6.79
N ALA A 21 5.27 -12.06 -7.12
CA ALA A 21 4.34 -11.78 -8.21
C ALA A 21 3.59 -10.46 -7.99
N PHE A 22 3.11 -10.22 -6.77
CA PHE A 22 2.48 -8.96 -6.40
C PHE A 22 3.46 -7.78 -6.48
N GLY A 23 4.68 -7.94 -5.95
CA GLY A 23 5.73 -6.91 -6.01
C GLY A 23 6.21 -6.61 -7.43
N TYR A 24 6.20 -7.59 -8.32
CA TYR A 24 6.54 -7.43 -9.74
C TYR A 24 5.55 -6.51 -10.43
N GLU A 25 4.25 -6.72 -10.22
CA GLU A 25 3.20 -5.80 -10.71
C GLU A 25 3.45 -4.37 -10.20
N ARG A 26 3.74 -4.21 -8.89
CA ARG A 26 4.04 -2.91 -8.29
C ARG A 26 5.26 -2.24 -8.91
N LYS A 27 6.30 -3.01 -9.22
CA LYS A 27 7.52 -2.52 -9.88
C LYS A 27 7.26 -2.05 -11.29
N LEU A 28 6.47 -2.78 -12.07
CA LEU A 28 6.07 -2.37 -13.42
C LEU A 28 5.37 -1.01 -13.41
N ARG A 29 4.73 -0.64 -12.30
CA ARG A 29 4.03 0.64 -12.13
C ARG A 29 4.86 1.73 -11.47
N GLY A 30 6.17 1.52 -11.36
CA GLY A 30 7.09 2.51 -10.82
C GLY A 30 7.00 2.70 -9.30
N ALA A 31 6.46 1.72 -8.56
CA ALA A 31 6.46 1.79 -7.10
C ALA A 31 7.90 1.79 -6.56
N PRO A 32 8.18 2.52 -5.46
CA PRO A 32 9.51 2.58 -4.85
C PRO A 32 10.01 1.22 -4.37
N ALA A 33 9.12 0.39 -3.78
CA ALA A 33 9.43 -0.98 -3.40
C ALA A 33 9.06 -1.93 -4.55
N GLY A 34 10.00 -2.81 -4.92
CA GLY A 34 9.85 -3.74 -6.02
C GLY A 34 9.75 -5.20 -5.58
N GLU A 35 9.78 -6.09 -6.57
CA GLU A 35 9.58 -7.54 -6.45
C GLU A 35 10.46 -8.20 -5.38
N ARG A 36 11.72 -7.77 -5.26
CA ARG A 36 12.67 -8.36 -4.29
C ARG A 36 12.29 -8.03 -2.85
N THR A 37 11.92 -6.78 -2.60
CA THR A 37 11.48 -6.34 -1.27
C THR A 37 10.24 -7.11 -0.83
N PHE A 38 9.25 -7.23 -1.71
CA PHE A 38 8.03 -7.97 -1.44
C PHE A 38 8.30 -9.45 -1.20
N ALA A 39 9.12 -10.09 -2.05
CA ALA A 39 9.49 -11.50 -1.91
C ALA A 39 10.17 -11.81 -0.57
N ILE A 40 11.11 -10.95 -0.15
CA ILE A 40 11.80 -11.11 1.14
C ILE A 40 10.82 -10.99 2.30
N ILE A 41 9.92 -10.02 2.26
CA ILE A 41 8.89 -9.81 3.30
C ILE A 41 7.95 -11.01 3.37
N GLY A 42 7.43 -11.47 2.21
CA GLY A 42 6.53 -12.61 2.15
C GLY A 42 7.18 -13.91 2.63
N ALA A 43 8.42 -14.18 2.20
CA ALA A 43 9.17 -15.34 2.63
C ALA A 43 9.47 -15.34 4.13
N ALA A 44 9.94 -14.19 4.67
CA ALA A 44 10.24 -14.06 6.10
C ALA A 44 8.99 -14.24 6.97
N ALA A 45 7.87 -13.62 6.56
CA ALA A 45 6.60 -13.77 7.26
C ALA A 45 6.07 -15.21 7.20
N ALA A 46 6.17 -15.87 6.04
CA ALA A 46 5.75 -17.27 5.88
C ALA A 46 6.61 -18.22 6.71
N LEU A 47 7.93 -18.09 6.65
CA LEU A 47 8.87 -18.91 7.41
C LEU A 47 8.62 -18.77 8.92
N MET A 48 8.57 -17.54 9.42
CA MET A 48 8.31 -17.27 10.83
C MET A 48 6.98 -17.90 11.26
N THR A 49 5.92 -17.67 10.49
CA THR A 49 4.59 -18.23 10.81
C THR A 49 4.61 -19.74 10.80
N ALA A 50 5.18 -20.39 9.79
CA ALA A 50 5.25 -21.84 9.69
C ALA A 50 6.00 -22.48 10.88
N VAL A 51 7.03 -21.81 11.39
CA VAL A 51 7.84 -22.30 12.50
C VAL A 51 7.16 -22.05 13.85
N VAL A 52 6.62 -20.86 14.08
CA VAL A 52 6.24 -20.43 15.44
C VAL A 52 4.74 -20.33 15.72
N ALA A 53 3.88 -20.38 14.69
CA ALA A 53 2.44 -20.12 14.87
C ALA A 53 1.77 -21.06 15.88
N LYS A 54 2.20 -22.32 15.94
CA LYS A 54 1.66 -23.32 16.87
C LYS A 54 2.11 -23.12 18.31
N SER A 55 3.32 -22.59 18.51
CA SER A 55 3.93 -22.43 19.84
C SER A 55 3.79 -21.01 20.40
N SER A 56 3.72 -20.00 19.53
CA SER A 56 3.67 -18.60 19.92
C SER A 56 2.85 -17.77 18.92
N PRO A 57 1.51 -17.74 19.03
CA PRO A 57 0.67 -16.88 18.19
C PRO A 57 1.04 -15.39 18.30
N GLN A 58 1.58 -14.97 19.44
CA GLN A 58 2.05 -13.60 19.68
C GLN A 58 3.22 -13.21 18.75
N ALA A 59 4.06 -14.17 18.35
CA ALA A 59 5.14 -13.91 17.39
C ALA A 59 4.58 -13.48 16.01
N VAL A 60 3.44 -14.04 15.60
CA VAL A 60 2.76 -13.62 14.36
C VAL A 60 2.25 -12.19 14.47
N ALA A 61 1.67 -11.80 15.62
CA ALA A 61 1.29 -10.41 15.87
C ALA A 61 2.50 -9.48 15.80
N GLY A 62 3.67 -9.93 16.29
CA GLY A 62 4.94 -9.21 16.18
C GLY A 62 5.38 -8.96 14.73
N ILE A 63 5.17 -9.91 13.82
CA ILE A 63 5.45 -9.73 12.39
C ILE A 63 4.63 -8.55 11.85
N ILE A 64 3.33 -8.55 12.09
CA ILE A 64 2.40 -7.53 11.61
C ILE A 64 2.75 -6.15 12.17
N THR A 65 3.11 -6.07 13.46
CA THR A 65 3.55 -4.83 14.09
C THR A 65 4.87 -4.33 13.48
N GLY A 66 5.85 -5.23 13.28
CA GLY A 66 7.15 -4.88 12.70
C GLY A 66 7.06 -4.36 11.27
N ILE A 67 6.16 -4.92 10.47
CA ILE A 67 5.90 -4.44 9.11
C ILE A 67 5.26 -3.04 9.12
N GLY A 68 4.46 -2.73 10.12
CA GLY A 68 3.93 -1.38 10.31
C GLY A 68 5.02 -0.32 10.44
N PHE A 69 6.14 -0.64 11.11
CA PHE A 69 7.30 0.23 11.22
C PHE A 69 7.99 0.47 9.85
N ILE A 70 8.15 -0.59 9.04
CA ILE A 70 8.69 -0.47 7.69
C ILE A 70 7.76 0.40 6.83
N GLY A 71 6.45 0.16 6.90
CA GLY A 71 5.44 0.95 6.20
C GLY A 71 5.48 2.43 6.57
N ALA A 72 5.60 2.74 7.85
CA ALA A 72 5.75 4.11 8.34
C ALA A 72 7.01 4.77 7.78
N GLY A 73 8.15 4.05 7.73
CA GLY A 73 9.39 4.54 7.14
C GLY A 73 9.25 4.92 5.66
N VAL A 74 8.44 4.18 4.89
CA VAL A 74 8.18 4.50 3.47
C VAL A 74 7.36 5.79 3.31
N VAL A 75 6.43 6.05 4.22
CA VAL A 75 5.57 7.26 4.17
C VAL A 75 6.33 8.49 4.65
N LEU A 76 7.14 8.36 5.71
CA LEU A 76 7.84 9.48 6.34
C LEU A 76 9.03 10.02 5.53
N HIS A 77 9.52 9.28 4.54
CA HIS A 77 10.62 9.71 3.66
C HIS A 77 10.16 10.60 2.49
N ALA A 78 8.91 11.05 2.48
CA ALA A 78 8.44 11.98 1.47
C ALA A 78 8.77 13.43 1.88
N ASP A 79 9.52 14.12 1.04
CA ASP A 79 9.97 15.50 1.26
C ASP A 79 8.81 16.47 1.54
N GLY A 80 8.67 16.82 2.75
CA GLY A 80 8.15 18.01 3.43
C GLY A 80 6.73 18.55 3.16
N THR A 81 6.12 18.40 2.01
CA THR A 81 4.83 19.05 1.71
C THR A 81 3.74 18.14 1.14
N MET A 82 4.09 16.95 0.66
CA MET A 82 3.12 16.03 0.09
C MET A 82 3.33 14.61 0.63
N VAL A 83 2.32 14.04 1.26
CA VAL A 83 2.37 12.66 1.75
C VAL A 83 2.41 11.70 0.56
N ARG A 84 3.52 10.97 0.40
CA ARG A 84 3.71 9.98 -0.67
C ARG A 84 3.94 8.59 -0.06
N GLY A 85 3.81 7.54 -0.87
CA GLY A 85 4.14 6.18 -0.43
C GLY A 85 3.06 5.43 0.33
N ILE A 86 1.88 6.02 0.60
CA ILE A 86 0.78 5.35 1.33
C ILE A 86 0.41 4.02 0.67
N THR A 87 0.22 4.01 -0.65
CA THR A 87 -0.12 2.78 -1.39
C THR A 87 1.02 1.76 -1.33
N THR A 88 2.28 2.21 -1.35
CA THR A 88 3.44 1.32 -1.21
C THR A 88 3.51 0.72 0.19
N ALA A 89 3.28 1.50 1.23
CA ALA A 89 3.22 1.02 2.61
C ALA A 89 2.09 -0.01 2.81
N ALA A 90 0.90 0.27 2.29
CA ALA A 90 -0.22 -0.68 2.30
C ALA A 90 0.11 -1.98 1.53
N SER A 91 0.81 -1.88 0.40
CA SER A 91 1.23 -3.03 -0.39
C SER A 91 2.28 -3.89 0.33
N ILE A 92 3.23 -3.27 1.04
CA ILE A 92 4.22 -3.96 1.89
C ILE A 92 3.51 -4.72 3.01
N TYR A 93 2.54 -4.09 3.68
CA TYR A 93 1.72 -4.73 4.69
C TYR A 93 0.97 -5.94 4.12
N ALA A 94 0.35 -5.80 2.95
CA ALA A 94 -0.35 -6.87 2.26
C ALA A 94 0.58 -8.05 1.95
N ALA A 95 1.81 -7.82 1.48
CA ALA A 95 2.79 -8.87 1.22
C ALA A 95 3.15 -9.67 2.49
N ALA A 96 3.28 -9.01 3.63
CA ALA A 96 3.50 -9.68 4.90
C ALA A 96 2.30 -10.56 5.31
N VAL A 97 1.08 -10.04 5.16
CA VAL A 97 -0.14 -10.80 5.44
C VAL A 97 -0.26 -12.02 4.52
N LEU A 98 0.05 -11.89 3.23
CA LEU A 98 0.09 -13.03 2.30
C LEU A 98 1.09 -14.09 2.76
N GLY A 99 2.28 -13.67 3.22
CA GLY A 99 3.27 -14.57 3.82
C GLY A 99 2.74 -15.27 5.08
N VAL A 100 2.09 -14.53 5.98
CA VAL A 100 1.48 -15.11 7.19
C VAL A 100 0.44 -16.17 6.83
N VAL A 101 -0.47 -15.87 5.90
CA VAL A 101 -1.52 -16.79 5.44
C VAL A 101 -0.92 -18.05 4.81
N ALA A 102 0.10 -17.89 3.95
CA ALA A 102 0.84 -19.00 3.38
C ALA A 102 1.54 -19.83 4.46
N GLY A 103 2.16 -19.19 5.45
CA GLY A 103 2.84 -19.84 6.57
C GLY A 103 1.92 -20.71 7.44
N TYR A 104 0.65 -20.33 7.57
CA TYR A 104 -0.39 -21.15 8.19
C TYR A 104 -0.82 -22.35 7.34
N GLY A 105 -0.42 -22.41 6.06
CA GLY A 105 -0.81 -23.46 5.12
C GLY A 105 -2.08 -23.16 4.32
N TYR A 106 -2.65 -21.97 4.42
CA TYR A 106 -3.80 -21.52 3.62
C TYR A 106 -3.34 -21.07 2.22
N LEU A 107 -2.71 -21.99 1.47
CA LEU A 107 -2.03 -21.68 0.22
C LEU A 107 -3.01 -21.25 -0.88
N LEU A 108 -4.18 -21.88 -0.94
CA LEU A 108 -5.22 -21.52 -1.90
C LEU A 108 -5.77 -20.12 -1.64
N ASP A 109 -6.08 -19.82 -0.37
CA ASP A 109 -6.60 -18.51 0.03
C ASP A 109 -5.57 -17.41 -0.27
N ALA A 110 -4.30 -17.64 0.07
CA ALA A 110 -3.21 -16.72 -0.25
C ALA A 110 -3.12 -16.47 -1.77
N THR A 111 -3.27 -17.51 -2.59
CA THR A 111 -3.22 -17.41 -4.05
C THR A 111 -4.38 -16.60 -4.60
N ILE A 112 -5.62 -16.90 -4.16
CA ILE A 112 -6.82 -16.18 -4.59
C ILE A 112 -6.74 -14.70 -4.22
N VAL A 113 -6.32 -14.40 -2.99
CA VAL A 113 -6.19 -13.02 -2.52
C VAL A 113 -5.09 -12.28 -3.29
N THR A 114 -3.97 -12.93 -3.57
CA THR A 114 -2.90 -12.35 -4.40
C THR A 114 -3.41 -12.01 -5.80
N ALA A 115 -4.11 -12.93 -6.45
CA ALA A 115 -4.72 -12.68 -7.76
C ALA A 115 -5.69 -11.49 -7.72
N GLY A 116 -6.53 -11.42 -6.69
CA GLY A 116 -7.45 -10.30 -6.48
C GLY A 116 -6.71 -8.97 -6.29
N MET A 117 -5.62 -8.94 -5.55
CA MET A 117 -4.80 -7.73 -5.35
C MET A 117 -4.13 -7.27 -6.64
N VAL A 118 -3.59 -8.20 -7.44
CA VAL A 118 -3.02 -7.90 -8.75
C VAL A 118 -4.09 -7.35 -9.70
N LEU A 119 -5.27 -8.00 -9.76
CA LEU A 119 -6.39 -7.52 -10.57
C LEU A 119 -6.86 -6.12 -10.13
N LEU A 120 -6.93 -5.86 -8.82
CA LEU A 120 -7.27 -4.55 -8.29
C LEU A 120 -6.23 -3.49 -8.70
N ALA A 121 -4.96 -3.83 -8.64
CA ALA A 121 -3.89 -2.93 -9.06
C ALA A 121 -3.94 -2.66 -10.57
N GLU A 122 -4.32 -3.65 -11.39
CA GLU A 122 -4.55 -3.51 -12.83
C GLU A 122 -5.81 -2.71 -13.18
N SER A 123 -6.78 -2.62 -12.28
CA SER A 123 -8.13 -2.08 -12.56
C SER A 123 -8.11 -0.65 -13.14
N LYS A 124 -7.16 0.19 -12.74
CA LYS A 124 -7.01 1.55 -13.28
C LYS A 124 -6.67 1.61 -14.78
N HIS A 125 -6.19 0.51 -15.36
CA HIS A 125 -5.78 0.42 -16.76
C HIS A 125 -6.76 -0.39 -17.62
N ALA A 126 -7.62 -1.19 -16.99
CA ALA A 126 -8.67 -1.92 -17.69
C ALA A 126 -9.80 -0.96 -18.08
N ALA A 127 -10.11 -0.91 -19.39
CA ALA A 127 -11.13 -0.01 -19.94
C ALA A 127 -12.51 -0.13 -19.26
N ILE A 128 -12.81 -1.31 -18.70
CA ILE A 128 -14.02 -1.60 -17.92
C ILE A 128 -14.12 -0.77 -16.65
N PHE A 129 -13.00 -0.43 -16.01
CA PHE A 129 -12.98 0.33 -14.74
C PHE A 129 -12.86 1.84 -14.94
N LYS A 130 -12.64 2.34 -16.16
CA LYS A 130 -12.67 3.78 -16.45
C LYS A 130 -14.00 4.44 -16.05
N TRP A 131 -15.07 3.66 -16.05
CA TRP A 131 -16.39 4.14 -15.65
C TRP A 131 -16.54 4.28 -14.13
N LEU A 132 -15.73 3.57 -13.34
CA LEU A 132 -15.66 3.64 -11.88
C LEU A 132 -14.49 4.51 -11.37
N ASP A 133 -13.80 5.22 -12.26
CA ASP A 133 -12.69 6.09 -11.85
C ASP A 133 -13.23 7.25 -11.00
N PRO A 134 -12.84 7.34 -9.72
CA PRO A 134 -13.24 8.45 -8.86
C PRO A 134 -12.90 9.81 -9.44
N GLY A 135 -11.87 9.92 -10.28
CA GLY A 135 -11.48 11.15 -10.95
C GLY A 135 -12.55 11.67 -11.91
N THR A 136 -13.28 10.79 -12.61
CA THR A 136 -14.40 11.17 -13.48
C THR A 136 -15.67 11.50 -12.70
N LEU A 137 -15.84 10.92 -11.51
CA LEU A 137 -16.98 11.15 -10.64
C LEU A 137 -16.75 12.35 -9.70
N ALA A 138 -15.51 12.68 -9.38
CA ALA A 138 -15.16 13.77 -8.47
C ALA A 138 -15.69 15.13 -8.95
N HIS A 139 -15.72 15.38 -10.27
CA HIS A 139 -16.34 16.59 -10.83
C HIS A 139 -17.83 16.77 -10.51
N ARG A 140 -18.53 15.69 -10.15
CA ARG A 140 -19.94 15.78 -9.72
C ARG A 140 -20.12 16.18 -8.25
N PHE A 141 -19.05 16.06 -7.47
CA PHE A 141 -19.09 16.25 -6.01
C PHE A 141 -18.16 17.37 -5.52
N GLN A 142 -17.39 18.01 -6.41
CA GLN A 142 -16.68 19.24 -6.05
C GLN A 142 -17.72 20.33 -5.87
N PRO A 143 -17.83 20.95 -4.69
CA PRO A 143 -18.56 22.22 -4.54
C PRO A 143 -17.89 23.23 -5.45
N ASP A 144 -18.68 24.07 -6.12
CA ASP A 144 -18.19 25.20 -6.90
C ASP A 144 -17.17 25.98 -6.06
N SER A 145 -15.89 25.86 -6.40
CA SER A 145 -14.81 26.56 -5.73
C SER A 145 -14.74 28.05 -6.08
N ASP A 146 -15.68 28.53 -6.91
CA ASP A 146 -15.78 29.93 -7.32
C ASP A 146 -16.11 30.88 -6.17
N HIS A 147 -16.50 30.38 -5.00
CA HIS A 147 -16.79 31.21 -3.83
C HIS A 147 -15.65 31.32 -2.82
N LEU A 148 -14.50 30.73 -3.09
CA LEU A 148 -13.33 30.75 -2.19
C LEU A 148 -12.06 31.22 -2.90
N ASP A 149 -12.16 32.21 -3.79
CA ASP A 149 -10.99 32.95 -4.24
C ASP A 149 -10.64 34.01 -3.19
N PRO A 150 -9.65 33.80 -2.33
CA PRO A 150 -9.24 34.78 -1.32
C PRO A 150 -8.64 36.04 -1.96
N THR A 151 -8.37 36.01 -3.28
CA THR A 151 -7.87 37.17 -4.02
C THR A 151 -9.01 38.13 -4.44
N ALA A 152 -10.25 37.64 -4.51
CA ALA A 152 -11.41 38.46 -4.81
C ALA A 152 -11.77 39.40 -3.65
N GLU A 153 -11.48 38.98 -2.42
CA GLU A 153 -11.76 39.82 -1.22
C GLU A 153 -10.74 40.96 -1.06
N ILE A 154 -9.50 40.78 -1.54
CA ILE A 154 -8.46 41.84 -1.51
C ILE A 154 -8.71 42.92 -2.56
N ALA A 155 -9.43 42.61 -3.64
CA ALA A 155 -9.73 43.56 -4.72
C ALA A 155 -10.81 44.61 -4.33
N HIS A 156 -11.49 44.44 -3.21
CA HIS A 156 -12.54 45.34 -2.73
C HIS A 156 -12.11 46.26 -1.57
N GLU A 157 -10.82 46.25 -1.20
CA GLU A 157 -10.36 47.23 -0.22
C GLU A 157 -10.32 48.64 -0.87
N PRO A 158 -11.15 49.57 -0.42
CA PRO A 158 -11.16 50.92 -1.00
C PRO A 158 -9.81 51.57 -0.72
N ALA A 159 -9.26 52.20 -1.76
CA ALA A 159 -7.99 52.91 -1.67
C ALA A 159 -8.01 53.91 -0.47
N PRO A 160 -6.92 54.01 0.29
CA PRO A 160 -6.83 54.93 1.41
C PRO A 160 -7.00 56.37 0.92
N PRO A 161 -7.67 57.24 1.70
CA PRO A 161 -7.89 58.62 1.31
C PRO A 161 -6.54 59.35 1.14
N PRO A 162 -6.46 60.28 0.19
CA PRO A 162 -5.21 61.02 -0.06
C PRO A 162 -4.80 61.80 1.19
N GLU A 163 -3.54 61.66 1.56
CA GLU A 163 -2.93 62.48 2.63
C GLU A 163 -3.13 63.97 2.30
N ARG A 164 -3.77 64.68 3.20
CA ARG A 164 -3.89 66.11 3.10
C ARG A 164 -2.60 66.72 3.61
N ASP A 165 -1.80 67.23 2.69
CA ASP A 165 -0.67 68.09 3.02
C ASP A 165 -1.13 69.29 3.86
N ALA A 166 -0.50 69.40 5.04
CA ALA A 166 -0.63 70.53 5.92
C ALA A 166 0.72 71.26 6.01
#